data_5809e73486048b231ff28bb16a87e277
#
_entry.id   5809e73486048b231ff28bb16a87e277
#
_cell.length_a   1.000
_cell.length_b   1.000
_cell.length_c   1.000
_cell.angle_alpha   90.00
_cell.angle_beta   90.00
_cell.angle_gamma   90.00
#
_symmetry.space_group_name_H-M   'P 1'
#
loop_
_entity.id
_entity.type
_entity.pdbx_description
1 polymer ?
#
loop_
_entity_poly.entity_id
_entity_poly.type
_entity_poly.pdbx_seq_one_letter_code
_entity_poly.pdbx_strand_id
1 'polypeptide(L)'
;MTVPAIDQKAIAEAVRILDVGGLVAMPTETVYGLAADADNEEAVLNTYRAKGRPTNHPLIVHVASAEDIPWWAESTPEAEALARRYWPGPLTLVLKKKPRCGLWVTGGQDTVALRCPSHPWAHALLKAFGGPKHRGLTAPSANSFGRISPSCARHVADDLGVKPAGKLDMILDGGTCEYGIESTMLNLSSGRPEILRHGVITREMLEEALGCEVPDAGKDAPRASGRLKSHYAPKTKAELLPEEALILRAKALSDEGLRLAVMAPERLKAKLPEVATFISAPDSALSYGAFLYEALHELDAAHADRILIAAPPSTPEWAAVDDRLGRATA
;
A
#
# COMPACT_ATOMS: atom_id res chain seq x y z
N MET A 1 16.32 -5.33 8.75
CA MET A 1 16.66 -5.08 7.33
C MET A 1 17.50 -3.80 7.25
N THR A 2 18.57 -3.78 6.47
CA THR A 2 19.41 -2.58 6.31
C THR A 2 18.89 -1.80 5.09
N VAL A 3 18.46 -0.56 5.32
CA VAL A 3 18.13 0.37 4.22
C VAL A 3 19.44 0.76 3.52
N PRO A 4 19.53 0.62 2.18
CA PRO A 4 20.72 1.06 1.44
C PRO A 4 21.01 2.55 1.67
N ALA A 5 22.28 2.92 1.63
CA ALA A 5 22.69 4.33 1.72
C ALA A 5 22.06 5.14 0.57
N ILE A 6 21.59 6.36 0.88
CA ILE A 6 20.95 7.21 -0.12
C ILE A 6 21.99 7.68 -1.14
N ASP A 7 21.75 7.37 -2.42
CA ASP A 7 22.51 7.94 -3.53
C ASP A 7 21.91 9.29 -3.95
N GLN A 8 22.63 10.37 -3.64
CA GLN A 8 22.20 11.73 -3.96
C GLN A 8 22.11 11.99 -5.47
N LYS A 9 22.90 11.27 -6.30
CA LYS A 9 22.79 11.38 -7.77
C LYS A 9 21.49 10.73 -8.26
N ALA A 10 21.12 9.58 -7.69
CA ALA A 10 19.86 8.93 -8.00
C ALA A 10 18.66 9.80 -7.58
N ILE A 11 18.71 10.47 -6.42
CA ILE A 11 17.66 11.42 -5.99
C ILE A 11 17.58 12.60 -6.97
N ALA A 12 18.70 13.21 -7.36
CA ALA A 12 18.71 14.34 -8.30
C ALA A 12 18.14 13.94 -9.68
N GLU A 13 18.48 12.74 -10.16
CA GLU A 13 17.93 12.21 -11.42
C GLU A 13 16.43 11.93 -11.31
N ALA A 14 15.97 11.36 -10.21
CA ALA A 14 14.53 11.15 -9.95
C ALA A 14 13.76 12.48 -9.94
N VAL A 15 14.31 13.52 -9.31
CA VAL A 15 13.71 14.88 -9.34
C VAL A 15 13.62 15.39 -10.76
N ARG A 16 14.69 15.27 -11.56
CA ARG A 16 14.70 15.71 -12.95
C ARG A 16 13.63 14.99 -13.80
N ILE A 17 13.47 13.70 -13.60
CA ILE A 17 12.44 12.89 -14.27
C ILE A 17 11.04 13.38 -13.88
N LEU A 18 10.78 13.58 -12.58
CA LEU A 18 9.48 14.06 -12.08
C LEU A 18 9.17 15.48 -12.55
N ASP A 19 10.16 16.38 -12.64
CA ASP A 19 10.01 17.74 -13.11
C ASP A 19 9.53 17.83 -14.57
N VAL A 20 9.86 16.84 -15.39
CA VAL A 20 9.39 16.77 -16.78
C VAL A 20 8.16 15.88 -16.95
N GLY A 21 7.49 15.50 -15.87
CA GLY A 21 6.25 14.70 -15.87
C GLY A 21 6.46 13.19 -16.02
N GLY A 22 7.69 12.68 -15.77
CA GLY A 22 7.99 11.26 -15.77
C GLY A 22 7.49 10.54 -14.52
N LEU A 23 7.63 9.21 -14.51
CA LEU A 23 7.16 8.31 -13.45
C LEU A 23 8.32 7.61 -12.77
N VAL A 24 8.41 7.74 -11.45
CA VAL A 24 9.47 7.13 -10.63
C VAL A 24 8.84 6.19 -9.58
N ALA A 25 9.26 4.93 -9.54
CA ALA A 25 8.92 4.10 -8.39
C ALA A 25 9.83 4.45 -7.22
N MET A 26 9.26 4.76 -6.06
CA MET A 26 10.01 5.11 -4.85
C MET A 26 9.68 4.14 -3.70
N PRO A 27 10.69 3.73 -2.92
CA PRO A 27 10.48 2.92 -1.72
C PRO A 27 9.78 3.76 -0.65
N THR A 28 8.85 3.14 0.08
CA THR A 28 8.34 3.69 1.35
C THR A 28 8.46 2.62 2.44
N GLU A 29 8.20 3.00 3.69
CA GLU A 29 8.18 2.03 4.79
C GLU A 29 7.02 1.03 4.68
N THR A 30 6.00 1.34 3.86
CA THR A 30 4.80 0.50 3.68
C THR A 30 4.89 -0.36 2.42
N VAL A 31 4.80 0.22 1.23
CA VAL A 31 4.94 -0.42 -0.07
C VAL A 31 5.63 0.53 -1.05
N TYR A 32 6.18 0.04 -2.14
CA TYR A 32 6.70 0.92 -3.20
C TYR A 32 5.57 1.72 -3.83
N GLY A 33 5.78 3.03 -3.96
CA GLY A 33 4.83 3.97 -4.56
C GLY A 33 5.26 4.40 -5.96
N LEU A 34 4.30 4.55 -6.87
CA LEU A 34 4.52 5.10 -8.20
C LEU A 34 4.38 6.62 -8.15
N ALA A 35 5.50 7.32 -8.02
CA ALA A 35 5.57 8.76 -7.85
C ALA A 35 5.34 9.50 -9.18
N ALA A 36 4.51 10.54 -9.13
CA ALA A 36 4.31 11.54 -10.18
C ALA A 36 4.04 12.90 -9.54
N ASP A 37 4.41 13.99 -10.23
CA ASP A 37 4.13 15.35 -9.77
C ASP A 37 2.62 15.58 -9.62
N ALA A 38 2.15 15.83 -8.40
CA ALA A 38 0.72 16.01 -8.11
C ALA A 38 0.14 17.32 -8.70
N ASP A 39 0.98 18.32 -8.97
CA ASP A 39 0.58 19.58 -9.62
C ASP A 39 0.50 19.45 -11.16
N ASN A 40 1.03 18.36 -11.74
CA ASN A 40 1.02 18.09 -13.18
C ASN A 40 -0.05 17.05 -13.55
N GLU A 41 -1.18 17.53 -14.13
CA GLU A 41 -2.31 16.67 -14.51
C GLU A 41 -1.89 15.52 -15.43
N GLU A 42 -1.07 15.78 -16.46
CA GLU A 42 -0.66 14.74 -17.41
C GLU A 42 0.23 13.68 -16.76
N ALA A 43 1.14 14.07 -15.86
CA ALA A 43 1.94 13.13 -15.08
C ALA A 43 1.06 12.22 -14.21
N VAL A 44 0.05 12.77 -13.55
CA VAL A 44 -0.92 11.99 -12.75
C VAL A 44 -1.74 11.07 -13.66
N LEU A 45 -2.22 11.55 -14.81
CA LEU A 45 -2.94 10.69 -15.76
C LEU A 45 -2.07 9.58 -16.32
N ASN A 46 -0.76 9.82 -16.52
CA ASN A 46 0.20 8.77 -16.89
C ASN A 46 0.33 7.69 -15.82
N THR A 47 0.23 8.05 -14.53
CA THR A 47 0.16 7.06 -13.44
C THR A 47 -1.04 6.13 -13.57
N TYR A 48 -2.23 6.67 -13.87
CA TYR A 48 -3.43 5.86 -14.12
C TYR A 48 -3.27 4.94 -15.33
N ARG A 49 -2.70 5.46 -16.44
CA ARG A 49 -2.44 4.66 -17.67
C ARG A 49 -1.44 3.54 -17.40
N ALA A 50 -0.32 3.83 -16.74
CA ALA A 50 0.71 2.85 -16.43
C ALA A 50 0.17 1.68 -15.59
N LYS A 51 -0.70 1.97 -14.64
CA LYS A 51 -1.33 0.98 -13.76
C LYS A 51 -2.56 0.29 -14.37
N GLY A 52 -3.18 0.83 -15.40
CA GLY A 52 -4.54 0.45 -15.83
C GLY A 52 -5.61 0.78 -14.78
N ARG A 53 -5.40 1.85 -13.98
CA ARG A 53 -6.28 2.26 -12.89
C ARG A 53 -7.36 3.21 -13.40
N PRO A 54 -8.65 3.06 -13.00
CA PRO A 54 -9.68 4.04 -13.31
C PRO A 54 -9.41 5.41 -12.67
N THR A 55 -9.64 6.49 -13.40
CA THR A 55 -9.32 7.86 -12.96
C THR A 55 -10.21 8.38 -11.83
N ASN A 56 -11.35 7.75 -11.59
CA ASN A 56 -12.24 8.07 -10.46
C ASN A 56 -11.77 7.47 -9.11
N HIS A 57 -10.65 6.74 -9.08
CA HIS A 57 -10.04 6.24 -7.85
C HIS A 57 -8.99 7.23 -7.34
N PRO A 58 -9.20 7.92 -6.20
CA PRO A 58 -8.31 8.95 -5.70
C PRO A 58 -6.91 8.42 -5.40
N LEU A 59 -5.92 9.31 -5.44
CA LEU A 59 -4.54 9.06 -5.11
C LEU A 59 -4.17 9.76 -3.81
N ILE A 60 -3.14 9.25 -3.13
CA ILE A 60 -2.55 9.87 -1.94
C ILE A 60 -1.45 10.81 -2.43
N VAL A 61 -1.47 12.07 -1.96
CA VAL A 61 -0.35 13.01 -2.14
C VAL A 61 0.63 12.82 -1.00
N HIS A 62 1.87 12.52 -1.35
CA HIS A 62 2.97 12.41 -0.41
C HIS A 62 3.69 13.75 -0.31
N VAL A 63 3.91 14.20 0.92
CA VAL A 63 4.51 15.49 1.26
C VAL A 63 5.76 15.32 2.11
N ALA A 64 6.63 16.33 2.15
CA ALA A 64 7.90 16.26 2.88
C ALA A 64 7.73 16.44 4.40
N SER A 65 6.67 17.13 4.82
CA SER A 65 6.43 17.40 6.24
C SER A 65 4.95 17.71 6.53
N ALA A 66 4.60 17.79 7.82
CA ALA A 66 3.27 18.24 8.27
C ALA A 66 2.99 19.72 7.90
N GLU A 67 4.02 20.53 7.74
CA GLU A 67 3.93 21.94 7.33
C GLU A 67 3.36 22.11 5.90
N ASP A 68 3.36 21.03 5.11
CA ASP A 68 2.80 21.04 3.77
C ASP A 68 1.27 20.87 3.76
N ILE A 69 0.65 20.39 4.85
CA ILE A 69 -0.80 20.18 4.93
C ILE A 69 -1.59 21.40 4.47
N PRO A 70 -1.33 22.63 4.97
CA PRO A 70 -2.12 23.80 4.63
C PRO A 70 -2.05 24.20 3.14
N TRP A 71 -1.11 23.67 2.37
CA TRP A 71 -1.00 23.92 0.93
C TRP A 71 -1.95 23.04 0.11
N TRP A 72 -2.28 21.84 0.61
CA TRP A 72 -3.06 20.83 -0.09
C TRP A 72 -4.48 20.69 0.44
N ALA A 73 -4.67 20.91 1.75
CA ALA A 73 -5.92 20.66 2.44
C ALA A 73 -6.24 21.71 3.51
N GLU A 74 -7.49 21.71 3.98
CA GLU A 74 -7.88 22.44 5.18
C GLU A 74 -7.27 21.69 6.38
N SER A 75 -6.40 22.37 7.14
CA SER A 75 -5.82 21.81 8.36
C SER A 75 -6.83 21.87 9.51
N THR A 76 -6.86 20.84 10.34
CA THR A 76 -7.64 20.80 11.58
C THR A 76 -6.73 20.49 12.76
N PRO A 77 -7.10 20.86 14.00
CA PRO A 77 -6.30 20.54 15.20
C PRO A 77 -5.99 19.04 15.33
N GLU A 78 -6.96 18.17 14.97
CA GLU A 78 -6.80 16.71 14.98
C GLU A 78 -5.77 16.26 13.94
N ALA A 79 -5.82 16.83 12.74
CA ALA A 79 -4.86 16.50 11.66
C ALA A 79 -3.43 16.91 12.08
N GLU A 80 -3.28 18.09 12.69
CA GLU A 80 -1.98 18.57 13.16
C GLU A 80 -1.44 17.73 14.32
N ALA A 81 -2.31 17.33 15.26
CA ALA A 81 -1.93 16.48 16.41
C ALA A 81 -1.46 15.10 15.92
N LEU A 82 -2.20 14.48 15.00
CA LEU A 82 -1.86 13.18 14.42
C LEU A 82 -0.60 13.25 13.57
N ALA A 83 -0.46 14.30 12.75
CA ALA A 83 0.74 14.49 11.95
C ALA A 83 1.99 14.68 12.83
N ARG A 84 1.92 15.46 13.93
CA ARG A 84 3.02 15.57 14.88
C ARG A 84 3.40 14.24 15.55
N ARG A 85 2.43 13.36 15.80
CA ARG A 85 2.67 12.08 16.48
C ARG A 85 3.16 10.98 15.55
N TYR A 86 2.64 10.93 14.31
CA TYR A 86 2.82 9.80 13.41
C TYR A 86 3.50 10.10 12.07
N TRP A 87 3.86 11.36 11.80
CA TRP A 87 4.63 11.75 10.63
C TRP A 87 6.05 12.21 11.01
N PRO A 88 7.02 11.78 10.22
CA PRO A 88 6.97 10.85 9.08
C PRO A 88 6.55 9.44 9.52
N GLY A 89 5.63 8.78 8.75
CA GLY A 89 5.17 7.44 9.11
C GLY A 89 3.96 6.92 8.33
N PRO A 90 3.44 5.74 8.75
CA PRO A 90 2.45 4.98 8.00
C PRO A 90 0.99 5.42 8.29
N LEU A 91 0.74 6.71 8.48
CA LEU A 91 -0.59 7.30 8.62
C LEU A 91 -0.92 8.19 7.42
N THR A 92 -2.08 7.98 6.81
CA THR A 92 -2.65 8.82 5.76
C THR A 92 -3.88 9.54 6.31
N LEU A 93 -3.92 10.87 6.18
CA LEU A 93 -5.03 11.72 6.60
C LEU A 93 -5.86 12.14 5.38
N VAL A 94 -7.17 11.92 5.43
CA VAL A 94 -8.12 12.38 4.41
C VAL A 94 -8.81 13.63 4.93
N LEU A 95 -8.61 14.74 4.22
CA LEU A 95 -9.02 16.08 4.61
C LEU A 95 -9.79 16.76 3.46
N LYS A 96 -10.51 17.83 3.74
CA LYS A 96 -11.08 18.68 2.68
C LYS A 96 -9.96 19.31 1.87
N LYS A 97 -10.02 19.14 0.54
CA LYS A 97 -8.98 19.64 -0.35
C LYS A 97 -9.03 21.16 -0.51
N LYS A 98 -7.87 21.76 -0.79
CA LYS A 98 -7.78 23.15 -1.28
C LYS A 98 -7.80 23.18 -2.83
N PRO A 99 -8.07 24.35 -3.43
CA PRO A 99 -8.14 24.52 -4.89
C PRO A 99 -6.91 24.04 -5.65
N ARG A 100 -5.71 24.13 -5.06
CA ARG A 100 -4.46 23.61 -5.63
C ARG A 100 -4.55 22.13 -5.99
N CYS A 101 -5.19 21.33 -5.15
CA CYS A 101 -5.34 19.91 -5.40
C CYS A 101 -6.35 19.66 -6.52
N GLY A 102 -5.86 19.26 -7.69
CA GLY A 102 -6.67 19.02 -8.89
C GLY A 102 -7.60 17.82 -8.75
N LEU A 103 -8.70 17.82 -9.51
CA LEU A 103 -9.67 16.72 -9.53
C LEU A 103 -9.08 15.41 -10.06
N TRP A 104 -8.03 15.48 -10.87
CA TRP A 104 -7.28 14.33 -11.36
C TRP A 104 -6.56 13.56 -10.24
N VAL A 105 -6.20 14.24 -9.12
CA VAL A 105 -5.64 13.59 -7.92
C VAL A 105 -6.75 12.95 -7.09
N THR A 106 -7.86 13.66 -6.90
CA THR A 106 -8.92 13.28 -5.96
C THR A 106 -9.99 12.36 -6.55
N GLY A 107 -9.88 12.02 -7.83
CA GLY A 107 -10.91 11.25 -8.54
C GLY A 107 -12.26 11.95 -8.55
N GLY A 108 -12.26 13.28 -8.59
CA GLY A 108 -13.46 14.11 -8.61
C GLY A 108 -14.08 14.40 -7.25
N GLN A 109 -13.41 14.03 -6.13
CA GLN A 109 -13.90 14.29 -4.76
C GLN A 109 -13.44 15.68 -4.25
N ASP A 110 -14.12 16.18 -3.22
CA ASP A 110 -13.78 17.40 -2.47
C ASP A 110 -12.78 17.16 -1.33
N THR A 111 -12.27 15.94 -1.23
CA THR A 111 -11.28 15.51 -0.24
C THR A 111 -9.97 15.11 -0.90
N VAL A 112 -8.87 15.25 -0.17
CA VAL A 112 -7.54 14.78 -0.54
C VAL A 112 -6.94 13.94 0.58
N ALA A 113 -6.23 12.89 0.20
CA ALA A 113 -5.46 12.06 1.12
C ALA A 113 -4.00 12.53 1.12
N LEU A 114 -3.44 12.82 2.30
CA LEU A 114 -2.07 13.28 2.51
C LEU A 114 -1.28 12.31 3.37
N ARG A 115 0.01 12.15 3.09
CA ARG A 115 0.93 11.36 3.89
C ARG A 115 2.36 11.90 3.82
N CYS A 116 3.09 11.83 4.93
CA CYS A 116 4.53 12.03 4.97
C CYS A 116 5.21 10.68 5.31
N PRO A 117 5.81 9.96 4.34
CA PRO A 117 6.40 8.65 4.57
C PRO A 117 7.72 8.76 5.36
N SER A 118 8.04 7.73 6.18
CA SER A 118 9.26 7.71 7.01
C SER A 118 10.47 7.13 6.31
N HIS A 119 10.31 6.45 5.17
CA HIS A 119 11.43 5.81 4.48
C HIS A 119 12.48 6.85 4.05
N PRO A 120 13.79 6.69 4.36
CA PRO A 120 14.82 7.70 4.12
C PRO A 120 14.90 8.17 2.67
N TRP A 121 14.78 7.25 1.70
CA TRP A 121 14.80 7.57 0.27
C TRP A 121 13.57 8.38 -0.18
N ALA A 122 12.37 7.99 0.29
CA ALA A 122 11.15 8.75 -0.01
C ALA A 122 11.23 10.15 0.57
N HIS A 123 11.69 10.27 1.82
CA HIS A 123 11.81 11.56 2.48
C HIS A 123 12.86 12.48 1.81
N ALA A 124 14.01 11.92 1.40
CA ALA A 124 15.02 12.66 0.64
C ALA A 124 14.47 13.14 -0.71
N LEU A 125 13.75 12.27 -1.44
CA LEU A 125 13.11 12.63 -2.71
C LEU A 125 12.07 13.73 -2.52
N LEU A 126 11.17 13.59 -1.55
CA LEU A 126 10.12 14.58 -1.27
C LEU A 126 10.70 15.93 -0.85
N LYS A 127 11.75 15.95 -0.03
CA LYS A 127 12.45 17.19 0.32
C LYS A 127 13.10 17.86 -0.89
N ALA A 128 13.79 17.09 -1.72
CA ALA A 128 14.46 17.62 -2.90
C ALA A 128 13.46 18.12 -3.96
N PHE A 129 12.33 17.42 -4.14
CA PHE A 129 11.29 17.77 -5.11
C PHE A 129 10.36 18.88 -4.61
N GLY A 130 9.90 18.80 -3.35
CA GLY A 130 8.91 19.72 -2.76
C GLY A 130 9.44 21.14 -2.63
N GLY A 131 10.60 21.25 -2.00
CA GLY A 131 11.30 22.53 -1.81
C GLY A 131 10.41 23.64 -1.25
N PRO A 132 10.75 24.91 -1.50
CA PRO A 132 9.99 26.06 -1.00
C PRO A 132 8.62 26.24 -1.70
N LYS A 133 8.30 25.43 -2.72
CA LYS A 133 7.02 25.46 -3.42
C LYS A 133 5.99 24.52 -2.79
N HIS A 134 6.36 23.75 -1.75
CA HIS A 134 5.50 22.77 -1.08
C HIS A 134 4.82 21.81 -2.07
N ARG A 135 5.60 21.35 -3.09
CA ARG A 135 5.10 20.38 -4.07
C ARG A 135 4.95 18.99 -3.40
N GLY A 136 4.03 18.21 -3.91
CA GLY A 136 3.79 16.85 -3.47
C GLY A 136 3.85 15.86 -4.64
N LEU A 137 4.02 14.59 -4.30
CA LEU A 137 4.00 13.50 -5.26
C LEU A 137 2.76 12.64 -5.04
N THR A 138 1.96 12.40 -6.07
CA THR A 138 1.02 11.27 -6.01
C THR A 138 1.82 9.99 -6.03
N ALA A 139 1.52 9.03 -5.16
CA ALA A 139 2.21 7.75 -5.15
C ALA A 139 1.29 6.59 -4.74
N PRO A 140 0.39 6.12 -5.62
CA PRO A 140 -0.26 4.82 -5.41
C PRO A 140 0.79 3.71 -5.44
N SER A 141 0.47 2.51 -4.94
CA SER A 141 1.39 1.36 -5.02
C SER A 141 1.90 1.12 -6.45
N ALA A 142 3.18 0.78 -6.61
CA ALA A 142 3.85 0.69 -7.92
C ALA A 142 3.63 -0.68 -8.60
N ASN A 143 2.36 -1.08 -8.80
CA ASN A 143 1.92 -2.32 -9.44
C ASN A 143 0.73 -2.07 -10.37
N SER A 144 0.42 -3.02 -11.23
CA SER A 144 -0.81 -3.05 -12.03
C SER A 144 -2.05 -3.05 -11.14
N PHE A 145 -3.11 -2.36 -11.55
CA PHE A 145 -4.31 -2.16 -10.73
C PHE A 145 -4.95 -3.48 -10.29
N GLY A 146 -5.27 -3.60 -9.00
CA GLY A 146 -5.89 -4.78 -8.38
C GLY A 146 -4.92 -5.93 -8.06
N ARG A 147 -3.66 -5.85 -8.49
CA ARG A 147 -2.64 -6.88 -8.25
C ARG A 147 -1.94 -6.68 -6.90
N ILE A 148 -1.10 -7.66 -6.53
CA ILE A 148 -0.31 -7.63 -5.29
C ILE A 148 0.55 -6.37 -5.25
N SER A 149 0.55 -5.66 -4.12
CA SER A 149 1.40 -4.48 -3.94
C SER A 149 2.89 -4.87 -3.84
N PRO A 150 3.80 -4.02 -4.34
CA PRO A 150 5.24 -4.32 -4.31
C PRO A 150 5.87 -3.94 -2.97
N SER A 151 6.56 -4.88 -2.34
CA SER A 151 7.34 -4.69 -1.10
C SER A 151 8.84 -4.46 -1.35
N CYS A 152 9.32 -4.65 -2.59
CA CYS A 152 10.69 -4.40 -3.01
C CYS A 152 10.77 -3.94 -4.47
N ALA A 153 11.94 -3.42 -4.89
CA ALA A 153 12.17 -2.94 -6.26
C ALA A 153 11.98 -4.02 -7.32
N ARG A 154 12.34 -5.28 -7.02
CA ARG A 154 12.14 -6.42 -7.92
C ARG A 154 10.68 -6.60 -8.29
N HIS A 155 9.74 -6.53 -7.34
CA HIS A 155 8.30 -6.64 -7.62
C HIS A 155 7.80 -5.55 -8.58
N VAL A 156 8.34 -4.33 -8.46
CA VAL A 156 8.03 -3.24 -9.40
C VAL A 156 8.58 -3.53 -10.79
N ALA A 157 9.82 -4.02 -10.87
CA ALA A 157 10.48 -4.34 -12.14
C ALA A 157 9.74 -5.47 -12.87
N ASP A 158 9.29 -6.49 -12.15
CA ASP A 158 8.60 -7.66 -12.69
C ASP A 158 7.19 -7.34 -13.21
N ASP A 159 6.49 -6.36 -12.62
CA ASP A 159 5.12 -5.98 -13.03
C ASP A 159 5.09 -4.79 -14.01
N LEU A 160 5.70 -3.66 -13.66
CA LEU A 160 5.62 -2.43 -14.45
C LEU A 160 6.85 -2.22 -15.35
N GLY A 161 8.04 -2.62 -14.89
CA GLY A 161 9.29 -2.50 -15.62
C GLY A 161 9.71 -1.06 -15.92
N VAL A 162 10.94 -0.89 -16.43
CA VAL A 162 11.52 0.40 -16.82
C VAL A 162 11.58 0.50 -18.33
N LYS A 163 11.34 1.70 -18.88
CA LYS A 163 11.43 2.00 -20.32
C LYS A 163 12.82 1.67 -20.87
N PRO A 164 12.96 1.25 -22.14
CA PRO A 164 11.90 1.21 -23.16
C PRO A 164 10.99 -0.02 -23.11
N ALA A 165 11.36 -1.09 -22.38
CA ALA A 165 10.59 -2.33 -22.32
C ALA A 165 9.40 -2.27 -21.35
N GLY A 166 9.49 -1.41 -20.31
CA GLY A 166 8.45 -1.22 -19.30
C GLY A 166 7.77 0.14 -19.39
N LYS A 167 7.10 0.51 -18.30
CA LYS A 167 6.22 1.70 -18.22
C LYS A 167 6.83 2.87 -17.46
N LEU A 168 7.82 2.63 -16.59
CA LEU A 168 8.41 3.61 -15.69
C LEU A 168 9.68 4.23 -16.26
N ASP A 169 10.01 5.44 -15.81
CA ASP A 169 11.26 6.09 -16.18
C ASP A 169 12.41 5.69 -15.25
N MET A 170 12.11 5.39 -13.97
CA MET A 170 13.10 4.98 -12.98
C MET A 170 12.49 4.17 -11.85
N ILE A 171 13.29 3.30 -11.23
CA ILE A 171 13.01 2.64 -9.95
C ILE A 171 14.14 3.02 -8.99
N LEU A 172 13.81 3.65 -7.86
CA LEU A 172 14.73 3.85 -6.75
C LEU A 172 14.70 2.59 -5.88
N ASP A 173 15.84 1.92 -5.75
CA ASP A 173 15.94 0.74 -4.89
C ASP A 173 16.39 1.13 -3.48
N GLY A 174 15.45 1.19 -2.55
CA GLY A 174 15.68 1.45 -1.13
C GLY A 174 15.61 0.19 -0.26
N GLY A 175 15.62 -1.00 -0.87
CA GLY A 175 15.47 -2.29 -0.17
C GLY A 175 14.02 -2.69 0.05
N THR A 176 13.80 -3.65 0.95
CA THR A 176 12.45 -4.17 1.28
C THR A 176 11.75 -3.25 2.27
N CYS A 177 10.45 -3.04 2.05
CA CYS A 177 9.60 -2.23 2.92
C CYS A 177 9.51 -2.82 4.34
N GLU A 178 9.52 -1.94 5.34
CA GLU A 178 9.51 -2.34 6.77
C GLU A 178 8.19 -3.00 7.18
N TYR A 179 7.05 -2.39 6.82
CA TYR A 179 5.71 -2.86 7.23
C TYR A 179 5.02 -3.75 6.21
N GLY A 180 5.41 -3.69 4.95
CA GLY A 180 4.93 -4.57 3.89
C GLY A 180 3.46 -4.45 3.50
N ILE A 181 2.64 -3.70 4.26
CA ILE A 181 1.25 -3.37 3.96
C ILE A 181 1.04 -1.86 3.93
N GLU A 182 -0.03 -1.40 3.28
CA GLU A 182 -0.31 0.03 3.13
C GLU A 182 -0.63 0.72 4.45
N SER A 183 -0.43 2.05 4.46
CA SER A 183 -0.71 2.93 5.59
C SER A 183 -2.15 2.82 6.11
N THR A 184 -2.36 3.07 7.39
CA THR A 184 -3.67 3.36 7.95
C THR A 184 -4.22 4.64 7.30
N MET A 185 -5.51 4.63 6.89
CA MET A 185 -6.17 5.82 6.35
C MET A 185 -7.29 6.27 7.29
N LEU A 186 -7.19 7.51 7.74
CA LEU A 186 -8.16 8.14 8.63
C LEU A 186 -8.87 9.29 7.92
N ASN A 187 -10.19 9.27 7.89
CA ASN A 187 -11.02 10.37 7.43
C ASN A 187 -11.23 11.39 8.56
N LEU A 188 -10.89 12.65 8.28
CA LEU A 188 -11.13 13.80 9.16
C LEU A 188 -11.96 14.89 8.44
N SER A 189 -12.45 14.62 7.22
CA SER A 189 -13.15 15.63 6.41
C SER A 189 -14.61 15.83 6.80
N SER A 190 -15.20 14.89 7.56
CA SER A 190 -16.62 14.90 7.93
C SER A 190 -16.90 15.44 9.34
N GLY A 191 -15.88 15.91 10.07
CA GLY A 191 -16.00 16.39 11.45
C GLY A 191 -16.04 15.27 12.50
N ARG A 192 -16.01 13.99 12.07
CA ARG A 192 -15.83 12.81 12.93
C ARG A 192 -14.71 11.95 12.35
N PRO A 193 -13.75 11.48 13.18
CA PRO A 193 -12.72 10.58 12.69
C PRO A 193 -13.30 9.21 12.36
N GLU A 194 -12.92 8.65 11.21
CA GLU A 194 -13.35 7.32 10.76
C GLU A 194 -12.21 6.59 10.04
N ILE A 195 -12.00 5.31 10.31
CA ILE A 195 -11.00 4.49 9.64
C ILE A 195 -11.51 4.07 8.27
N LEU A 196 -10.85 4.56 7.22
CA LEU A 196 -11.11 4.16 5.83
C LEU A 196 -10.37 2.88 5.46
N ARG A 197 -9.20 2.63 6.07
CA ARG A 197 -8.38 1.46 5.84
C ARG A 197 -7.51 1.18 7.04
N HIS A 198 -7.55 -0.03 7.56
CA HIS A 198 -6.66 -0.50 8.61
C HIS A 198 -5.22 -0.66 8.12
N GLY A 199 -4.26 -0.34 8.95
CA GLY A 199 -2.83 -0.50 8.73
C GLY A 199 -2.09 -0.61 10.07
N VAL A 200 -0.80 -0.29 10.08
CA VAL A 200 0.07 -0.45 11.28
C VAL A 200 -0.33 0.49 12.43
N ILE A 201 -0.83 1.69 12.12
CA ILE A 201 -1.41 2.56 13.15
C ILE A 201 -2.80 2.02 13.45
N THR A 202 -2.97 1.42 14.64
CA THR A 202 -4.21 0.73 15.03
C THR A 202 -5.30 1.71 15.48
N ARG A 203 -6.52 1.21 15.61
CA ARG A 203 -7.66 1.96 16.14
C ARG A 203 -7.36 2.53 17.53
N GLU A 204 -6.84 1.69 18.42
CA GLU A 204 -6.52 2.04 19.79
C GLU A 204 -5.48 3.17 19.86
N MET A 205 -4.48 3.14 18.98
CA MET A 205 -3.47 4.21 18.87
C MET A 205 -4.09 5.54 18.41
N LEU A 206 -5.07 5.49 17.49
CA LEU A 206 -5.78 6.67 17.02
C LEU A 206 -6.72 7.22 18.08
N GLU A 207 -7.46 6.36 18.78
CA GLU A 207 -8.36 6.73 19.89
C GLU A 207 -7.60 7.35 21.05
N GLU A 208 -6.45 6.79 21.42
CA GLU A 208 -5.55 7.38 22.42
C GLU A 208 -5.06 8.77 22.00
N ALA A 209 -4.69 8.94 20.72
CA ALA A 209 -4.17 10.21 20.22
C ALA A 209 -5.25 11.31 20.12
N LEU A 210 -6.50 10.92 19.84
CA LEU A 210 -7.62 11.85 19.63
C LEU A 210 -8.50 12.03 20.86
N GLY A 211 -8.43 11.13 21.83
CA GLY A 211 -9.28 11.14 23.02
C GLY A 211 -10.76 10.86 22.74
N CYS A 212 -11.08 10.20 21.63
CA CYS A 212 -12.44 9.84 21.23
C CYS A 212 -12.48 8.52 20.47
N GLU A 213 -13.66 7.92 20.32
CA GLU A 213 -13.88 6.73 19.53
C GLU A 213 -13.61 6.99 18.03
N VAL A 214 -12.98 6.01 17.35
CA VAL A 214 -12.65 6.05 15.93
C VAL A 214 -13.25 4.82 15.23
N PRO A 215 -14.52 4.89 14.80
CA PRO A 215 -15.18 3.78 14.14
C PRO A 215 -14.65 3.54 12.72
N ASP A 216 -15.03 2.37 12.16
CA ASP A 216 -14.85 2.13 10.74
C ASP A 216 -15.80 3.02 9.92
N ALA A 217 -15.30 3.47 8.80
CA ALA A 217 -16.01 4.37 7.90
C ALA A 217 -17.22 3.69 7.25
N GLY A 218 -18.35 4.36 7.31
CA GLY A 218 -19.60 3.93 6.69
C GLY A 218 -19.58 3.96 5.15
N LYS A 219 -20.75 3.72 4.55
CA LYS A 219 -20.93 3.69 3.08
C LYS A 219 -20.80 5.07 2.44
N ASP A 220 -21.13 6.12 3.17
CA ASP A 220 -21.12 7.51 2.69
C ASP A 220 -19.76 8.19 2.83
N ALA A 221 -18.77 7.49 3.39
CA ALA A 221 -17.43 7.99 3.55
C ALA A 221 -16.73 8.19 2.18
N PRO A 222 -15.74 9.10 2.10
CA PRO A 222 -14.98 9.33 0.87
C PRO A 222 -14.40 8.03 0.28
N ARG A 223 -14.39 7.94 -1.05
CA ARG A 223 -13.70 6.84 -1.72
C ARG A 223 -12.22 6.89 -1.37
N ALA A 224 -11.64 5.72 -1.12
CA ALA A 224 -10.23 5.57 -0.75
C ALA A 224 -9.59 4.36 -1.44
N SER A 225 -8.28 4.42 -1.63
CA SER A 225 -7.50 3.32 -2.19
C SER A 225 -7.56 2.09 -1.27
N GLY A 226 -7.72 0.88 -1.86
CA GLY A 226 -7.72 -0.37 -1.10
C GLY A 226 -9.09 -0.75 -0.51
N ARG A 227 -10.19 -0.07 -0.87
CA ARG A 227 -11.56 -0.40 -0.41
C ARG A 227 -12.37 -1.23 -1.40
N LEU A 228 -11.82 -1.61 -2.54
CA LEU A 228 -12.50 -2.50 -3.47
C LEU A 228 -12.66 -3.90 -2.87
N LYS A 229 -13.75 -4.60 -3.23
CA LYS A 229 -14.02 -5.96 -2.76
C LYS A 229 -12.86 -6.90 -3.13
N SER A 230 -12.41 -6.87 -4.39
CA SER A 230 -11.22 -7.58 -4.85
C SER A 230 -10.08 -6.58 -5.09
N HIS A 231 -8.96 -6.78 -4.43
CA HIS A 231 -7.74 -5.97 -4.52
C HIS A 231 -6.56 -6.80 -3.98
N TYR A 232 -5.33 -6.46 -4.33
CA TYR A 232 -4.11 -7.20 -3.91
C TYR A 232 -4.06 -8.64 -4.41
N ALA A 233 -4.83 -8.96 -5.45
CA ALA A 233 -5.05 -10.34 -5.88
C ALA A 233 -3.85 -10.91 -6.66
N PRO A 234 -3.37 -12.12 -6.33
CA PRO A 234 -2.47 -12.88 -7.19
C PRO A 234 -3.16 -13.21 -8.52
N LYS A 235 -2.38 -13.61 -9.53
CA LYS A 235 -2.91 -14.12 -10.81
C LYS A 235 -3.52 -15.51 -10.61
N THR A 236 -2.86 -16.32 -9.79
CA THR A 236 -3.32 -17.66 -9.40
C THR A 236 -4.48 -17.54 -8.43
N LYS A 237 -5.55 -18.29 -8.64
CA LYS A 237 -6.73 -18.27 -7.75
C LYS A 237 -6.35 -18.65 -6.33
N ALA A 238 -6.63 -17.75 -5.37
CA ALA A 238 -6.34 -17.93 -3.95
C ALA A 238 -7.61 -18.15 -3.12
N GLU A 239 -7.52 -18.97 -2.08
CA GLU A 239 -8.60 -19.27 -1.13
C GLU A 239 -8.10 -19.02 0.29
N LEU A 240 -8.83 -18.22 1.10
CA LEU A 240 -8.58 -17.99 2.52
C LEU A 240 -9.47 -18.90 3.34
N LEU A 241 -8.90 -19.79 4.15
CA LEU A 241 -9.60 -20.88 4.79
C LEU A 241 -9.19 -21.02 6.26
N PRO A 242 -10.12 -21.34 7.17
CA PRO A 242 -9.78 -21.85 8.49
C PRO A 242 -8.88 -23.10 8.37
N GLU A 243 -8.00 -23.32 9.34
CA GLU A 243 -6.95 -24.36 9.27
C GLU A 243 -7.48 -25.77 8.95
N GLU A 244 -8.57 -26.19 9.60
CA GLU A 244 -9.17 -27.51 9.35
C GLU A 244 -9.73 -27.61 7.92
N ALA A 245 -10.41 -26.56 7.46
CA ALA A 245 -10.94 -26.49 6.10
C ALA A 245 -9.83 -26.47 5.06
N LEU A 246 -8.71 -25.78 5.34
CA LEU A 246 -7.53 -25.75 4.47
C LEU A 246 -6.95 -27.14 4.26
N ILE A 247 -6.79 -27.93 5.33
CA ILE A 247 -6.26 -29.32 5.24
C ILE A 247 -7.17 -30.19 4.36
N LEU A 248 -8.48 -30.13 4.60
CA LEU A 248 -9.46 -30.90 3.81
C LEU A 248 -9.47 -30.47 2.35
N ARG A 249 -9.42 -29.15 2.12
CA ARG A 249 -9.41 -28.57 0.76
C ARG A 249 -8.13 -28.94 0.00
N ALA A 250 -6.98 -28.86 0.67
CA ALA A 250 -5.70 -29.26 0.09
C ALA A 250 -5.70 -30.72 -0.35
N LYS A 251 -6.22 -31.61 0.46
CA LYS A 251 -6.38 -33.02 0.13
C LYS A 251 -7.27 -33.22 -1.12
N ALA A 252 -8.47 -32.62 -1.10
CA ALA A 252 -9.42 -32.78 -2.20
C ALA A 252 -8.82 -32.27 -3.54
N LEU A 253 -8.17 -31.10 -3.54
CA LEU A 253 -7.54 -30.57 -4.75
C LEU A 253 -6.32 -31.39 -5.21
N SER A 254 -5.55 -31.95 -4.27
CA SER A 254 -4.45 -32.85 -4.59
C SER A 254 -4.94 -34.18 -5.20
N ASP A 255 -6.06 -34.73 -4.69
CA ASP A 255 -6.70 -35.94 -5.25
C ASP A 255 -7.25 -35.69 -6.68
N GLU A 256 -7.61 -34.43 -6.99
CA GLU A 256 -7.97 -33.98 -8.36
C GLU A 256 -6.73 -33.77 -9.25
N GLY A 257 -5.50 -33.94 -8.74
CA GLY A 257 -4.24 -33.80 -9.48
C GLY A 257 -3.75 -32.34 -9.60
N LEU A 258 -4.31 -31.38 -8.85
CA LEU A 258 -3.91 -29.98 -8.91
C LEU A 258 -2.64 -29.72 -8.11
N ARG A 259 -1.76 -28.85 -8.65
CA ARG A 259 -0.57 -28.34 -7.97
C ARG A 259 -0.95 -27.20 -7.03
N LEU A 260 -0.53 -27.30 -5.79
CA LEU A 260 -0.91 -26.35 -4.73
C LEU A 260 0.30 -25.54 -4.26
N ALA A 261 0.08 -24.24 -3.98
CA ALA A 261 0.97 -23.40 -3.19
C ALA A 261 0.22 -23.03 -1.90
N VAL A 262 0.88 -23.15 -0.75
CA VAL A 262 0.22 -23.00 0.54
C VAL A 262 0.99 -22.05 1.46
N MET A 263 0.26 -21.11 2.09
CA MET A 263 0.77 -20.32 3.21
C MET A 263 -0.03 -20.67 4.48
N ALA A 264 0.64 -21.22 5.47
CA ALA A 264 0.02 -21.67 6.72
C ALA A 264 1.05 -21.73 7.85
N PRO A 265 0.63 -21.77 9.13
CA PRO A 265 1.54 -22.05 10.24
C PRO A 265 2.36 -23.33 10.02
N GLU A 266 3.65 -23.31 10.36
CA GLU A 266 4.59 -24.43 10.13
C GLU A 266 4.05 -25.78 10.65
N ARG A 267 3.34 -25.77 11.77
CA ARG A 267 2.73 -26.98 12.39
C ARG A 267 1.71 -27.71 11.50
N LEU A 268 1.20 -27.05 10.45
CA LEU A 268 0.26 -27.67 9.52
C LEU A 268 0.95 -28.40 8.37
N LYS A 269 2.22 -28.11 8.09
CA LYS A 269 2.96 -28.68 6.96
C LYS A 269 2.89 -30.21 6.89
N ALA A 270 3.07 -30.87 8.03
CA ALA A 270 3.03 -32.33 8.12
C ALA A 270 1.63 -32.96 7.90
N LYS A 271 0.57 -32.13 7.92
CA LYS A 271 -0.83 -32.56 7.69
C LYS A 271 -1.30 -32.38 6.26
N LEU A 272 -0.50 -31.69 5.44
CA LEU A 272 -0.82 -31.36 4.05
C LEU A 272 -0.31 -32.47 3.11
N PRO A 273 -0.94 -32.64 1.93
CA PRO A 273 -0.34 -33.41 0.85
C PRO A 273 0.95 -32.75 0.36
N GLU A 274 1.66 -33.39 -0.58
CA GLU A 274 2.78 -32.75 -1.27
C GLU A 274 2.29 -31.48 -2.02
N VAL A 275 3.01 -30.36 -1.82
CA VAL A 275 2.68 -29.06 -2.42
C VAL A 275 3.88 -28.51 -3.18
N ALA A 276 3.61 -27.72 -4.24
CA ALA A 276 4.65 -27.10 -5.05
C ALA A 276 5.49 -26.10 -4.23
N THR A 277 4.84 -25.37 -3.33
CA THR A 277 5.50 -24.39 -2.46
C THR A 277 4.73 -24.34 -1.14
N PHE A 278 5.47 -24.37 -0.02
CA PHE A 278 4.94 -24.12 1.32
C PHE A 278 5.66 -22.94 1.94
N ILE A 279 4.90 -21.94 2.37
CA ILE A 279 5.42 -20.77 3.07
C ILE A 279 4.90 -20.79 4.50
N SER A 280 5.82 -20.76 5.46
CA SER A 280 5.47 -20.68 6.88
C SER A 280 4.97 -19.28 7.23
N ALA A 281 3.72 -19.19 7.67
CA ALA A 281 3.11 -17.94 8.08
C ALA A 281 3.69 -17.46 9.42
N PRO A 282 4.09 -16.18 9.56
CA PRO A 282 4.55 -15.62 10.84
C PRO A 282 3.44 -15.60 11.91
N ASP A 283 3.84 -15.73 13.19
CA ASP A 283 2.91 -15.84 14.32
C ASP A 283 2.39 -14.48 14.85
N SER A 284 3.02 -13.35 14.48
CA SER A 284 2.57 -12.02 14.90
C SER A 284 2.00 -11.22 13.74
N ALA A 285 0.97 -10.42 14.00
CA ALA A 285 0.33 -9.58 12.99
C ALA A 285 1.32 -8.62 12.29
N LEU A 286 2.26 -8.04 13.04
CA LEU A 286 3.28 -7.13 12.49
C LEU A 286 4.22 -7.87 11.54
N SER A 287 4.78 -9.01 11.96
CA SER A 287 5.67 -9.82 11.11
C SER A 287 4.94 -10.38 9.90
N TYR A 288 3.68 -10.78 10.08
CA TYR A 288 2.84 -11.28 9.00
C TYR A 288 2.57 -10.17 7.96
N GLY A 289 2.21 -8.96 8.40
CA GLY A 289 2.02 -7.80 7.53
C GLY A 289 3.27 -7.49 6.71
N ALA A 290 4.43 -7.44 7.36
CA ALA A 290 5.70 -7.17 6.70
C ALA A 290 6.07 -8.21 5.64
N PHE A 291 5.62 -9.44 5.81
CA PHE A 291 5.93 -10.58 4.94
C PHE A 291 4.85 -10.87 3.89
N LEU A 292 3.63 -10.37 4.08
CA LEU A 292 2.43 -10.78 3.33
C LEU A 292 2.60 -10.70 1.82
N TYR A 293 3.00 -9.56 1.30
CA TYR A 293 3.09 -9.37 -0.16
C TYR A 293 4.29 -10.11 -0.78
N GLU A 294 5.41 -10.22 -0.05
CA GLU A 294 6.51 -11.10 -0.49
C GLU A 294 6.04 -12.55 -0.64
N ALA A 295 5.34 -13.06 0.37
CA ALA A 295 4.76 -14.40 0.33
C ALA A 295 3.75 -14.57 -0.81
N LEU A 296 2.85 -13.60 -1.03
CA LEU A 296 1.89 -13.68 -2.13
C LEU A 296 2.57 -13.66 -3.50
N HIS A 297 3.63 -12.86 -3.69
CA HIS A 297 4.43 -12.88 -4.93
C HIS A 297 5.13 -14.23 -5.13
N GLU A 298 5.71 -14.82 -4.09
CA GLU A 298 6.35 -16.14 -4.15
C GLU A 298 5.35 -17.25 -4.47
N LEU A 299 4.17 -17.26 -3.82
CA LEU A 299 3.10 -18.21 -4.10
C LEU A 299 2.56 -18.09 -5.52
N ASP A 300 2.41 -16.86 -6.02
CA ASP A 300 1.93 -16.61 -7.39
C ASP A 300 2.96 -17.04 -8.45
N ALA A 301 4.27 -16.95 -8.12
CA ALA A 301 5.37 -17.41 -8.98
C ALA A 301 5.61 -18.93 -8.93
N ALA A 302 4.98 -19.67 -8.03
CA ALA A 302 5.17 -21.12 -7.87
C ALA A 302 4.57 -21.97 -9.00
N HIS A 303 3.92 -21.35 -9.98
CA HIS A 303 3.22 -22.05 -11.08
C HIS A 303 2.23 -23.11 -10.57
N ALA A 304 1.55 -22.81 -9.48
CA ALA A 304 0.51 -23.66 -8.90
C ALA A 304 -0.86 -23.37 -9.55
N ASP A 305 -1.77 -24.34 -9.49
CA ASP A 305 -3.15 -24.20 -9.99
C ASP A 305 -4.02 -23.46 -8.97
N ARG A 306 -3.67 -23.55 -7.66
CA ARG A 306 -4.37 -22.91 -6.55
C ARG A 306 -3.39 -22.47 -5.48
N ILE A 307 -3.74 -21.34 -4.86
CA ILE A 307 -3.09 -20.85 -3.62
C ILE A 307 -4.07 -21.08 -2.48
N LEU A 308 -3.63 -21.71 -1.40
CA LEU A 308 -4.41 -21.88 -0.18
C LEU A 308 -3.71 -21.13 0.97
N ILE A 309 -4.47 -20.31 1.68
CA ILE A 309 -3.95 -19.47 2.76
C ILE A 309 -4.74 -19.80 4.03
N ALA A 310 -4.05 -20.09 5.12
CA ALA A 310 -4.68 -20.23 6.43
C ALA A 310 -5.14 -18.88 6.95
N ALA A 311 -6.39 -18.78 7.38
CA ALA A 311 -6.93 -17.56 7.95
C ALA A 311 -6.17 -17.18 9.22
N PRO A 312 -5.78 -15.91 9.39
CA PRO A 312 -5.14 -15.43 10.61
C PRO A 312 -6.14 -15.37 11.77
N PRO A 313 -5.69 -15.15 13.02
CA PRO A 313 -6.58 -14.90 14.14
C PRO A 313 -7.47 -13.70 13.93
N SER A 314 -8.75 -13.77 14.38
CA SER A 314 -9.73 -12.68 14.24
C SER A 314 -9.72 -11.74 15.45
N THR A 315 -8.54 -11.20 15.80
CA THR A 315 -8.38 -10.24 16.90
C THR A 315 -8.00 -8.85 16.34
N PRO A 316 -8.23 -7.75 17.08
CA PRO A 316 -8.08 -6.38 16.55
C PRO A 316 -6.71 -6.10 15.90
N GLU A 317 -5.62 -6.62 16.44
CA GLU A 317 -4.28 -6.43 15.92
C GLU A 317 -4.07 -7.07 14.53
N TRP A 318 -4.92 -8.04 14.14
CA TRP A 318 -4.88 -8.70 12.83
C TRP A 318 -5.75 -8.01 11.77
N ALA A 319 -6.53 -6.98 12.14
CA ALA A 319 -7.50 -6.33 11.26
C ALA A 319 -6.92 -5.89 9.91
N ALA A 320 -5.67 -5.39 9.89
CA ALA A 320 -5.02 -4.96 8.66
C ALA A 320 -4.65 -6.16 7.76
N VAL A 321 -4.13 -7.24 8.33
CA VAL A 321 -3.78 -8.48 7.59
C VAL A 321 -5.03 -9.16 7.06
N ASP A 322 -6.05 -9.29 7.90
CA ASP A 322 -7.34 -9.92 7.54
C ASP A 322 -8.02 -9.17 6.38
N ASP A 323 -8.08 -7.82 6.43
CA ASP A 323 -8.60 -7.00 5.32
C ASP A 323 -7.84 -7.25 4.00
N ARG A 324 -6.50 -7.34 4.04
CA ARG A 324 -5.69 -7.59 2.84
C ARG A 324 -5.91 -8.98 2.27
N LEU A 325 -5.91 -10.01 3.11
CA LEU A 325 -6.15 -11.40 2.70
C LEU A 325 -7.56 -11.60 2.16
N GLY A 326 -8.57 -11.06 2.85
CA GLY A 326 -9.95 -11.13 2.39
C GLY A 326 -10.15 -10.52 1.01
N ARG A 327 -9.45 -9.40 0.69
CA ARG A 327 -9.51 -8.78 -0.65
C ARG A 327 -8.67 -9.51 -1.70
N ALA A 328 -7.56 -10.10 -1.30
CA ALA A 328 -6.70 -10.86 -2.21
C ALA A 328 -7.33 -12.17 -2.68
N THR A 329 -8.29 -12.69 -1.92
CA THR A 329 -8.98 -13.96 -2.18
C THR A 329 -10.46 -13.80 -2.60
N ALA A 330 -10.95 -12.56 -2.79
CA ALA A 330 -12.34 -12.24 -3.11
C ALA A 330 -12.69 -12.36 -4.60
#